data_8be8c0627ec5b2df926f20581220f964
#
_entry.id   8be8c0627ec5b2df926f20581220f964
#
_cell.length_a   1.000
_cell.length_b   1.000
_cell.length_c   1.000
_cell.angle_alpha   90.00
_cell.angle_beta   90.00
_cell.angle_gamma   90.00
#
_symmetry.space_group_name_H-M   'P 1'
#
loop_
_entity.id
_entity.type
_entity.pdbx_description
1 polymer ?
#
loop_
_entity_poly.entity_id
_entity_poly.type
_entity_poly.pdbx_seq_one_letter_code
_entity_poly.pdbx_strand_id
1 'polypeptide(L)'
;MSSSVPPARQARLYVSRIDPWSLAKTAFLVSVVIAIVIIVAVAALWWLLNAMGVFATLNQSLNDIVGSSGTSLDVASLLDFRRVLGASVILAAFEVLLVTILVTAFAVAYNVTVGLTRGIEVVLTDAP
;
A
#
# COMPACT_ATOMS: atom_id res chain seq x y z
N MET A 1 40.65 -20.67 13.81
CA MET A 1 40.07 -21.03 13.48
C MET A 1 39.06 -20.99 13.58
N SER A 2 38.85 -20.61 13.69
CA SER A 2 38.01 -20.57 13.89
C SER A 2 36.98 -20.52 13.40
N SER A 3 36.88 -20.60 12.65
CA SER A 3 35.84 -20.68 12.04
C SER A 3 35.08 -21.75 12.32
N SER A 4 34.89 -21.99 13.41
CA SER A 4 34.07 -23.04 13.88
C SER A 4 32.61 -22.87 13.55
N VAL A 5 32.16 -21.67 13.22
CA VAL A 5 30.78 -21.42 12.86
C VAL A 5 30.58 -21.59 11.36
N PRO A 6 29.79 -22.59 10.92
CA PRO A 6 29.54 -22.76 9.49
C PRO A 6 28.78 -21.58 8.90
N PRO A 7 29.05 -21.21 7.64
CA PRO A 7 28.33 -20.12 7.00
C PRO A 7 26.82 -20.35 6.92
N ALA A 8 26.39 -21.60 6.78
CA ALA A 8 24.97 -21.93 6.74
C ALA A 8 24.27 -21.58 8.05
N ARG A 9 24.96 -21.74 9.16
CA ARG A 9 24.42 -21.42 10.48
C ARG A 9 24.24 -19.93 10.65
N GLN A 10 25.21 -19.14 10.17
CA GLN A 10 25.11 -17.70 10.20
C GLN A 10 23.96 -17.19 9.32
N ALA A 11 23.78 -17.79 8.17
CA ALA A 11 22.68 -17.45 7.29
C ALA A 11 21.33 -17.72 7.95
N ARG A 12 21.21 -18.79 8.70
CA ARG A 12 19.99 -19.11 9.44
C ARG A 12 19.68 -18.05 10.47
N LEU A 13 20.69 -17.60 11.21
CA LEU A 13 20.49 -16.57 12.22
C LEU A 13 19.98 -15.27 11.60
N TYR A 14 20.45 -14.93 10.40
CA TYR A 14 19.97 -13.76 9.69
C TYR A 14 18.52 -13.89 9.27
N VAL A 15 18.15 -15.02 8.72
CA VAL A 15 16.79 -15.25 8.22
C VAL A 15 15.77 -15.34 9.35
N SER A 16 16.19 -15.84 10.51
CA SER A 16 15.26 -16.02 11.63
C SER A 16 14.88 -14.72 12.32
N ARG A 17 15.52 -13.62 11.97
CA ARG A 17 15.24 -12.34 12.62
C ARG A 17 15.01 -11.28 11.55
N ILE A 18 13.82 -10.71 11.54
CA ILE A 18 13.48 -9.63 10.63
C ILE A 18 13.58 -8.32 11.42
N ASP A 19 14.38 -7.38 10.90
CA ASP A 19 14.49 -6.07 11.50
C ASP A 19 13.27 -5.24 11.09
N PRO A 20 12.37 -4.92 12.03
CA PRO A 20 11.18 -4.14 11.68
C PRO A 20 11.50 -2.77 11.09
N TRP A 21 12.58 -2.15 11.54
CA TRP A 21 12.97 -0.83 11.06
C TRP A 21 13.42 -0.87 9.60
N SER A 22 14.27 -1.83 9.26
CA SER A 22 14.71 -2.00 7.86
C SER A 22 13.55 -2.36 6.95
N LEU A 23 12.68 -3.25 7.42
CA LEU A 23 11.50 -3.64 6.65
C LEU A 23 10.54 -2.47 6.48
N ALA A 24 10.38 -1.64 7.51
CA ALA A 24 9.56 -0.43 7.42
C ALA A 24 10.09 0.54 6.38
N LYS A 25 11.39 0.75 6.34
CA LYS A 25 12.01 1.61 5.33
C LYS A 25 11.78 1.07 3.92
N THR A 26 11.99 -0.21 3.72
CA THR A 26 11.80 -0.85 2.43
C THR A 26 10.33 -0.79 2.01
N ALA A 27 9.42 -1.08 2.93
CA ALA A 27 7.99 -1.01 2.67
C ALA A 27 7.57 0.42 2.31
N PHE A 28 8.12 1.40 3.00
CA PHE A 28 7.84 2.81 2.71
C PHE A 28 8.27 3.16 1.28
N LEU A 29 9.49 2.78 0.90
CA LEU A 29 10.00 3.08 -0.45
C LEU A 29 9.18 2.39 -1.52
N VAL A 30 8.84 1.11 -1.32
CA VAL A 30 8.02 0.36 -2.27
C VAL A 30 6.62 0.97 -2.36
N SER A 31 6.03 1.34 -1.23
CA SER A 31 4.69 1.93 -1.24
C SER A 31 4.67 3.32 -1.88
N VAL A 32 5.76 4.08 -1.77
CA VAL A 32 5.89 5.36 -2.49
C VAL A 32 5.90 5.12 -4.00
N VAL A 33 6.62 4.11 -4.47
CA VAL A 33 6.60 3.75 -5.89
C VAL A 33 5.20 3.36 -6.33
N ILE A 34 4.51 2.54 -5.53
CA ILE A 34 3.12 2.16 -5.80
C ILE A 34 2.22 3.41 -5.82
N ALA A 35 2.42 4.34 -4.90
CA ALA A 35 1.66 5.59 -4.85
C ALA A 35 1.81 6.39 -6.13
N ILE A 36 3.04 6.49 -6.65
CA ILE A 36 3.30 7.19 -7.90
C ILE A 36 2.58 6.50 -9.05
N VAL A 37 2.63 5.16 -9.08
CA VAL A 37 1.93 4.38 -10.12
C VAL A 37 0.43 4.63 -10.05
N ILE A 38 -0.14 4.66 -8.85
CA ILE A 38 -1.57 4.92 -8.66
C ILE A 38 -1.94 6.30 -9.21
N ILE A 39 -1.17 7.32 -8.87
CA ILE A 39 -1.45 8.70 -9.31
C ILE A 39 -1.36 8.79 -10.84
N VAL A 40 -0.32 8.21 -11.43
CA VAL A 40 -0.14 8.22 -12.87
C VAL A 40 -1.28 7.45 -13.56
N ALA A 41 -1.65 6.30 -13.01
CA ALA A 41 -2.74 5.49 -13.57
C ALA A 41 -4.07 6.23 -13.52
N VAL A 42 -4.37 6.89 -12.40
CA VAL A 42 -5.60 7.68 -12.25
C VAL A 42 -5.61 8.84 -13.25
N ALA A 43 -4.49 9.54 -13.39
CA ALA A 43 -4.38 10.65 -14.33
C ALA A 43 -4.58 10.17 -15.77
N ALA A 44 -3.94 9.05 -16.13
CA ALA A 44 -4.06 8.49 -17.47
C ALA A 44 -5.49 8.05 -17.74
N LEU A 45 -6.14 7.39 -16.77
CA LEU A 45 -7.52 6.96 -16.90
C LEU A 45 -8.46 8.16 -17.06
N TRP A 46 -8.26 9.21 -16.27
CA TRP A 46 -9.08 10.41 -16.39
C TRP A 46 -8.95 11.05 -17.77
N TRP A 47 -7.73 11.16 -18.28
CA TRP A 47 -7.48 11.71 -19.60
C TRP A 47 -8.14 10.87 -20.68
N LEU A 48 -8.07 9.55 -20.55
CA LEU A 48 -8.70 8.63 -21.50
C LEU A 48 -10.22 8.79 -21.50
N LEU A 49 -10.83 8.81 -20.32
CA LEU A 49 -12.27 8.96 -20.17
C LEU A 49 -12.74 10.31 -20.70
N ASN A 50 -11.97 11.35 -20.45
CA ASN A 50 -12.27 12.69 -20.96
C ASN A 50 -12.20 12.73 -22.51
N ALA A 51 -11.18 12.08 -23.07
CA ALA A 51 -11.02 12.02 -24.52
C ALA A 51 -12.14 11.25 -25.19
N MET A 52 -12.69 10.24 -24.50
CA MET A 52 -13.83 9.46 -24.99
C MET A 52 -15.17 10.17 -24.82
N GLY A 53 -15.18 11.33 -24.16
CA GLY A 53 -16.41 12.07 -23.93
C GLY A 53 -17.31 11.51 -22.85
N VAL A 54 -16.80 10.63 -22.01
CA VAL A 54 -17.59 9.98 -20.96
C VAL A 54 -18.14 11.02 -19.97
N PHE A 55 -17.32 11.97 -19.57
CA PHE A 55 -17.75 13.00 -18.62
C PHE A 55 -18.83 13.91 -19.19
N ALA A 56 -18.70 14.27 -20.46
CA ALA A 56 -19.72 15.06 -21.15
C ALA A 56 -21.04 14.30 -21.25
N THR A 57 -20.98 13.02 -21.57
CA THR A 57 -22.15 12.16 -21.65
C THR A 57 -22.83 12.01 -20.32
N LEU A 58 -22.05 11.79 -19.24
CA LEU A 58 -22.58 11.70 -17.88
C LEU A 58 -23.25 13.00 -17.46
N ASN A 59 -22.61 14.12 -17.73
CA ASN A 59 -23.15 15.43 -17.39
C ASN A 59 -24.47 15.68 -18.08
N GLN A 60 -24.54 15.33 -19.37
CA GLN A 60 -25.77 15.48 -20.15
C GLN A 60 -26.88 14.57 -19.63
N SER A 61 -26.55 13.32 -19.34
CA SER A 61 -27.53 12.35 -18.82
C SER A 61 -28.08 12.80 -17.46
N LEU A 62 -27.21 13.27 -16.57
CA LEU A 62 -27.64 13.74 -15.26
C LEU A 62 -28.47 15.01 -15.35
N ASN A 63 -28.14 15.93 -16.24
CA ASN A 63 -28.91 17.13 -16.46
C ASN A 63 -30.30 16.81 -16.99
N ASP A 64 -30.42 15.79 -17.85
CA ASP A 64 -31.71 15.34 -18.36
C ASP A 64 -32.60 14.78 -17.26
N ILE A 65 -32.00 14.10 -16.27
CA ILE A 65 -32.75 13.52 -15.16
C ILE A 65 -33.10 14.57 -14.12
N VAL A 66 -32.16 15.45 -13.76
CA VAL A 66 -32.28 16.38 -12.65
C VAL A 66 -32.75 17.75 -13.11
N GLY A 67 -32.63 18.04 -14.40
CA GLY A 67 -32.98 19.37 -14.95
C GLY A 67 -34.40 19.80 -14.68
N SER A 68 -35.32 18.86 -14.53
CA SER A 68 -36.73 19.15 -14.23
C SER A 68 -36.92 19.55 -12.77
N SER A 69 -35.99 19.28 -11.88
CA SER A 69 -36.10 19.60 -10.45
C SER A 69 -35.45 20.95 -10.09
N GLY A 70 -34.87 21.64 -11.06
CA GLY A 70 -34.27 22.95 -10.83
C GLY A 70 -32.89 22.93 -10.19
N THR A 71 -32.35 21.77 -9.84
CA THR A 71 -30.99 21.66 -9.33
C THR A 71 -30.09 21.19 -10.46
N SER A 72 -29.07 22.00 -10.77
CA SER A 72 -28.08 21.60 -11.76
C SER A 72 -26.89 20.99 -11.03
N LEU A 73 -26.69 19.70 -11.25
CA LEU A 73 -25.47 19.01 -10.81
C LEU A 73 -24.48 19.04 -11.95
N ASP A 74 -23.35 19.68 -11.73
CA ASP A 74 -22.29 19.73 -12.72
C ASP A 74 -21.30 18.62 -12.40
N VAL A 75 -21.49 17.46 -13.03
CA VAL A 75 -20.61 16.32 -12.82
C VAL A 75 -19.21 16.61 -13.34
N ALA A 76 -19.10 17.39 -14.42
CA ALA A 76 -17.81 17.78 -14.95
C ALA A 76 -17.00 18.58 -13.92
N SER A 77 -17.69 19.43 -13.15
CA SER A 77 -17.05 20.19 -12.09
C SER A 77 -16.62 19.29 -10.93
N LEU A 78 -17.45 18.31 -10.56
CA LEU A 78 -17.14 17.39 -9.48
C LEU A 78 -16.00 16.42 -9.84
N LEU A 79 -15.94 16.02 -11.11
CA LEU A 79 -14.92 15.11 -11.62
C LEU A 79 -13.84 15.85 -12.39
N ASP A 80 -13.60 17.09 -12.03
CA ASP A 80 -12.52 17.88 -12.59
C ASP A 80 -11.17 17.18 -12.34
N PHE A 81 -10.23 17.35 -13.27
CA PHE A 81 -8.91 16.72 -13.16
C PHE A 81 -8.22 17.04 -11.83
N ARG A 82 -8.32 18.28 -11.39
CA ARG A 82 -7.70 18.70 -10.12
C ARG A 82 -8.26 17.94 -8.92
N ARG A 83 -9.59 17.78 -8.89
CA ARG A 83 -10.25 17.09 -7.78
C ARG A 83 -9.96 15.61 -7.79
N VAL A 84 -9.98 15.01 -8.96
CA VAL A 84 -9.67 13.59 -9.11
C VAL A 84 -8.21 13.34 -8.75
N LEU A 85 -7.32 14.19 -9.24
CA LEU A 85 -5.89 14.08 -8.93
C LEU A 85 -5.64 14.27 -7.44
N GLY A 86 -6.28 15.28 -6.82
CA GLY A 86 -6.17 15.51 -5.38
C GLY A 86 -6.65 14.33 -4.57
N ALA A 87 -7.78 13.74 -4.95
CA ALA A 87 -8.29 12.55 -4.29
C ALA A 87 -7.33 11.37 -4.43
N SER A 88 -6.72 11.21 -5.61
CA SER A 88 -5.75 10.13 -5.82
C SER A 88 -4.48 10.32 -4.98
N VAL A 89 -4.05 11.56 -4.79
CA VAL A 89 -2.90 11.86 -3.92
C VAL A 89 -3.23 11.51 -2.47
N ILE A 90 -4.43 11.86 -2.01
CA ILE A 90 -4.87 11.50 -0.64
C ILE A 90 -4.93 9.99 -0.48
N LEU A 91 -5.49 9.29 -1.46
CA LEU A 91 -5.56 7.84 -1.46
C LEU A 91 -4.16 7.21 -1.45
N ALA A 92 -3.26 7.76 -2.26
CA ALA A 92 -1.88 7.28 -2.34
C ALA A 92 -1.15 7.49 -1.02
N ALA A 93 -1.35 8.64 -0.38
CA ALA A 93 -0.75 8.91 0.94
C ALA A 93 -1.28 7.94 1.99
N PHE A 94 -2.58 7.65 1.95
CA PHE A 94 -3.20 6.69 2.85
C PHE A 94 -2.64 5.29 2.62
N GLU A 95 -2.47 4.90 1.37
CA GLU A 95 -1.87 3.63 1.00
C GLU A 95 -0.46 3.49 1.55
N VAL A 96 0.38 4.53 1.43
CA VAL A 96 1.75 4.51 1.94
C VAL A 96 1.74 4.27 3.46
N LEU A 97 0.90 5.00 4.19
CA LEU A 97 0.79 4.83 5.63
C LEU A 97 0.31 3.42 5.99
N LEU A 98 -0.74 2.96 5.31
CA LEU A 98 -1.34 1.67 5.61
C LEU A 98 -0.36 0.53 5.37
N VAL A 99 0.30 0.52 4.21
CA VAL A 99 1.26 -0.53 3.87
C VAL A 99 2.43 -0.52 4.84
N THR A 100 2.97 0.65 5.16
CA THR A 100 4.11 0.76 6.08
C THR A 100 3.74 0.22 7.46
N ILE A 101 2.57 0.61 7.97
CA ILE A 101 2.09 0.16 9.29
C ILE A 101 1.86 -1.35 9.28
N LEU A 102 1.18 -1.87 8.27
CA LEU A 102 0.87 -3.30 8.18
C LEU A 102 2.13 -4.16 8.07
N VAL A 103 3.08 -3.75 7.24
CA VAL A 103 4.32 -4.49 7.07
C VAL A 103 5.13 -4.47 8.36
N THR A 104 5.21 -3.33 9.03
CA THR A 104 5.92 -3.20 10.30
C THR A 104 5.27 -4.07 11.37
N ALA A 105 3.94 -4.03 11.48
CA ALA A 105 3.21 -4.85 12.43
C ALA A 105 3.42 -6.34 12.15
N PHE A 106 3.41 -6.72 10.88
CA PHE A 106 3.67 -8.10 10.49
C PHE A 106 5.08 -8.54 10.89
N ALA A 107 6.06 -7.66 10.70
CA ALA A 107 7.44 -7.97 11.07
C ALA A 107 7.59 -8.16 12.58
N VAL A 108 6.94 -7.31 13.37
CA VAL A 108 6.96 -7.43 14.83
C VAL A 108 6.28 -8.74 15.26
N ALA A 109 5.12 -9.05 14.68
CA ALA A 109 4.41 -10.29 14.98
C ALA A 109 5.24 -11.51 14.59
N TYR A 110 5.91 -11.45 13.45
CA TYR A 110 6.78 -12.54 13.01
C TYR A 110 7.93 -12.75 14.00
N ASN A 111 8.57 -11.67 14.43
CA ASN A 111 9.68 -11.77 15.37
C ASN A 111 9.24 -12.35 16.71
N VAL A 112 8.05 -11.95 17.19
CA VAL A 112 7.49 -12.51 18.42
C VAL A 112 7.23 -14.00 18.26
N THR A 113 6.64 -14.39 17.13
CA THR A 113 6.33 -15.80 16.84
C THR A 113 7.61 -16.64 16.79
N VAL A 114 8.64 -16.13 16.10
CA VAL A 114 9.93 -16.84 16.02
C VAL A 114 10.56 -16.96 17.40
N GLY A 115 10.48 -15.91 18.19
CA GLY A 115 11.01 -15.92 19.54
C GLY A 115 10.32 -16.96 20.43
N LEU A 116 9.00 -17.05 20.33
CA LEU A 116 8.23 -18.06 21.08
C LEU A 116 8.55 -19.49 20.62
N THR A 117 8.64 -19.68 19.28
CA THR A 117 8.98 -20.99 18.72
C THR A 117 10.38 -21.43 19.14
N ARG A 118 11.32 -20.50 19.15
CA ARG A 118 12.68 -20.80 19.62
C ARG A 118 12.70 -21.16 21.09
N GLY A 119 11.94 -20.44 21.91
CA GLY A 119 11.83 -20.75 23.31
C GLY A 119 11.32 -22.16 23.53
N ILE A 120 10.32 -22.56 22.79
CA ILE A 120 9.76 -23.92 22.87
C ILE A 120 10.80 -24.94 22.41
N GLU A 121 11.52 -24.67 21.33
CA GLU A 121 12.57 -25.56 20.85
C GLU A 121 13.67 -25.77 21.88
N VAL A 122 14.12 -24.69 22.50
CA VAL A 122 15.16 -24.78 23.53
C VAL A 122 14.69 -25.63 24.71
N VAL A 123 13.45 -25.44 25.13
CA VAL A 123 12.88 -26.24 26.23
C VAL A 123 12.81 -27.71 25.85
N LEU A 124 12.40 -28.03 24.64
CA LEU A 124 12.33 -29.42 24.16
C LEU A 124 13.71 -30.04 24.04
N THR A 125 14.70 -29.23 23.63
CA THR A 125 16.08 -29.71 23.52
C THR A 125 16.70 -29.99 24.88
N ASP A 126 16.39 -29.17 25.87
CA ASP A 126 16.89 -29.35 27.22
C ASP A 126 16.20 -30.50 27.94
N ALA A 127 15.00 -30.87 27.52
CA ALA A 127 14.29 -32.00 28.13
C ALA A 127 14.97 -33.31 27.76
N PRO A 128 15.35 -34.12 28.72
CA PRO A 128 16.04 -35.39 28.44
C PRO A 128 15.15 -36.43 27.80
#